data_4f38de9102308a62431093e81cfdcbf1
#
_entry.id   4f38de9102308a62431093e81cfdcbf1
#
_cell.length_a   1.000
_cell.length_b   1.000
_cell.length_c   1.000
_cell.angle_alpha   90.00
_cell.angle_beta   90.00
_cell.angle_gamma   90.00
#
_symmetry.space_group_name_H-M   'P 1'
#
loop_
_entity.id
_entity.type
_entity.pdbx_description
1 polymer ?
#
loop_
_entity_poly.entity_id
_entity_poly.type
_entity_poly.pdbx_seq_one_letter_code
_entity_poly.pdbx_strand_id
1 'polypeptide(L)'
;MTGEHLEAILKVAGAKAEKDGWLALPEGNSATLHVAHDGAGMTISRIEALRLDGELVFARNPKREQFAVVRTDVFAVALEGEASAGKVVRRAGFG
;
A
#
# COMPACT_ATOMS: atom_id res chain seq x y z
N MET A 1 7.81 6.72 -2.75
CA MET A 1 8.33 5.42 -2.29
C MET A 1 8.70 4.57 -3.51
N THR A 2 9.79 3.84 -3.45
CA THR A 2 10.20 3.00 -4.57
C THR A 2 9.36 1.72 -4.64
N GLY A 3 9.36 1.08 -5.82
CA GLY A 3 8.69 -0.22 -5.96
C GLY A 3 9.27 -1.27 -5.04
N GLU A 4 10.59 -1.25 -4.85
CA GLU A 4 11.25 -2.19 -3.95
C GLU A 4 10.82 -1.99 -2.50
N HIS A 5 10.67 -0.75 -2.07
CA HIS A 5 10.20 -0.44 -0.73
C HIS A 5 8.76 -0.93 -0.54
N LEU A 6 7.90 -0.68 -1.51
CA LEU A 6 6.51 -1.15 -1.45
C LEU A 6 6.43 -2.66 -1.40
N GLU A 7 7.20 -3.35 -2.25
CA GLU A 7 7.22 -4.80 -2.25
C GLU A 7 7.71 -5.36 -0.91
N ALA A 8 8.73 -4.74 -0.32
CA ALA A 8 9.25 -5.15 0.98
C ALA A 8 8.20 -4.99 2.07
N ILE A 9 7.48 -3.87 2.07
CA ILE A 9 6.42 -3.61 3.04
C ILE A 9 5.29 -4.63 2.89
N LEU A 10 4.87 -4.90 1.66
CA LEU A 10 3.81 -5.88 1.40
C LEU A 10 4.25 -7.29 1.79
N LYS A 11 5.50 -7.61 1.60
CA LYS A 11 6.05 -8.90 2.00
C LYS A 11 6.01 -9.07 3.52
N VAL A 12 6.38 -8.02 4.25
CA VAL A 12 6.28 -8.00 5.72
C VAL A 12 4.84 -8.20 6.16
N ALA A 13 3.89 -7.65 5.41
CA ALA A 13 2.46 -7.78 5.69
C ALA A 13 1.90 -9.16 5.32
N GLY A 14 2.69 -10.00 4.68
CA GLY A 14 2.23 -11.33 4.28
C GLY A 14 1.45 -11.37 2.98
N ALA A 15 1.58 -10.35 2.15
CA ALA A 15 0.86 -10.29 0.88
C ALA A 15 1.26 -11.42 -0.04
N LYS A 16 0.29 -11.95 -0.79
CA LYS A 16 0.50 -13.02 -1.75
C LYS A 16 0.21 -12.55 -3.16
N ALA A 17 1.00 -13.02 -4.11
CA ALA A 17 0.79 -12.70 -5.51
C ALA A 17 -0.47 -13.38 -6.03
N GLU A 18 -1.29 -12.61 -6.72
CA GLU A 18 -2.48 -13.09 -7.43
C GLU A 18 -2.26 -12.91 -8.93
N LYS A 19 -3.26 -13.28 -9.71
CA LYS A 19 -3.24 -13.07 -11.16
C LYS A 19 -3.11 -11.58 -11.47
N ASP A 20 -2.55 -11.28 -12.61
CA ASP A 20 -2.41 -9.92 -13.14
C ASP A 20 -1.55 -8.99 -12.29
N GLY A 21 -0.65 -9.55 -11.49
CA GLY A 21 0.32 -8.75 -10.73
C GLY A 21 -0.20 -8.15 -9.44
N TRP A 22 -1.41 -8.48 -9.02
CA TRP A 22 -1.94 -8.01 -7.74
C TRP A 22 -1.26 -8.73 -6.58
N LEU A 23 -0.96 -7.97 -5.54
CA LEU A 23 -0.44 -8.49 -4.29
C LEU A 23 -1.55 -8.33 -3.24
N ALA A 24 -2.13 -9.44 -2.83
CA ALA A 24 -3.28 -9.44 -1.93
C ALA A 24 -2.83 -9.65 -0.48
N LEU A 25 -3.36 -8.82 0.41
CA LEU A 25 -3.11 -8.96 1.83
C LEU A 25 -3.90 -10.15 2.38
N PRO A 26 -3.40 -10.80 3.45
CA PRO A 26 -4.15 -11.87 4.09
C PRO A 26 -5.53 -11.40 4.52
N GLU A 27 -6.49 -12.32 4.54
CA GLU A 27 -7.83 -12.02 5.01
C GLU A 27 -7.80 -11.44 6.43
N GLY A 28 -8.59 -10.41 6.64
CA GLY A 28 -8.62 -9.70 7.92
C GLY A 28 -7.57 -8.61 8.06
N ASN A 29 -6.68 -8.47 7.09
CA ASN A 29 -5.66 -7.43 7.09
C ASN A 29 -5.95 -6.41 5.99
N SER A 30 -5.53 -5.18 6.23
CA SER A 30 -5.68 -4.11 5.26
C SER A 30 -4.49 -3.17 5.33
N ALA A 31 -4.38 -2.31 4.32
CA ALA A 31 -3.35 -1.28 4.27
C ALA A 31 -3.99 0.07 4.01
N THR A 32 -3.29 1.11 4.43
CA THR A 32 -3.66 2.49 4.16
C THR A 32 -2.47 3.16 3.50
N LEU A 33 -2.67 3.75 2.34
CA LEU A 33 -1.64 4.53 1.67
C LEU A 33 -1.78 5.99 2.05
N HIS A 34 -0.66 6.58 2.44
CA HIS A 34 -0.56 8.02 2.67
C HIS A 34 0.18 8.63 1.49
N VAL A 35 -0.48 9.52 0.78
CA VAL A 35 -0.01 10.08 -0.49
C VAL A 35 0.06 11.59 -0.36
N ALA A 36 1.11 12.19 -0.85
CA ALA A 36 1.26 13.66 -0.86
C ALA A 36 1.86 14.11 -2.18
N HIS A 37 1.33 15.22 -2.70
CA HIS A 37 1.81 15.85 -3.93
C HIS A 37 1.56 17.35 -3.85
N ASP A 38 2.60 18.14 -4.09
CA ASP A 38 2.52 19.61 -4.10
C ASP A 38 1.81 20.22 -2.89
N GLY A 39 2.12 19.71 -1.70
CA GLY A 39 1.54 20.21 -0.45
C GLY A 39 0.16 19.70 -0.14
N ALA A 40 -0.47 18.95 -1.05
CA ALA A 40 -1.74 18.31 -0.79
C ALA A 40 -1.52 16.86 -0.40
N GLY A 41 -2.27 16.39 0.59
CA GLY A 41 -2.19 15.01 1.04
C GLY A 41 -3.53 14.31 0.94
N MET A 42 -3.50 13.00 0.73
CA MET A 42 -4.70 12.17 0.79
C MET A 42 -4.37 10.81 1.37
N THR A 43 -5.38 10.13 1.84
CA THR A 43 -5.25 8.81 2.45
C THR A 43 -6.23 7.87 1.77
N ILE A 44 -5.72 6.71 1.37
CA ILE A 44 -6.54 5.65 0.79
C ILE A 44 -6.54 4.49 1.77
N SER A 45 -7.69 4.26 2.41
CA SER A 45 -7.84 3.26 3.48
C SER A 45 -8.45 1.96 2.99
N ARG A 46 -8.37 0.95 3.84
CA ARG A 46 -9.02 -0.35 3.64
C ARG A 46 -8.60 -1.05 2.35
N ILE A 47 -7.34 -0.93 2.02
CA ILE A 47 -6.79 -1.57 0.83
C ILE A 47 -6.60 -3.06 1.12
N GLU A 48 -7.17 -3.91 0.28
CA GLU A 48 -6.98 -5.35 0.38
C GLU A 48 -5.92 -5.88 -0.57
N ALA A 49 -5.62 -5.15 -1.64
CA ALA A 49 -4.61 -5.57 -2.62
C ALA A 49 -4.00 -4.36 -3.32
N LEU A 50 -2.75 -4.50 -3.71
CA LEU A 50 -2.00 -3.48 -4.44
C LEU A 50 -1.37 -4.10 -5.67
N ARG A 51 -1.27 -3.32 -6.74
CA ARG A 51 -0.55 -3.72 -7.94
C ARG A 51 0.44 -2.61 -8.32
N LEU A 52 1.68 -3.00 -8.51
CA LEU A 52 2.73 -2.07 -8.92
C LEU A 52 2.91 -2.18 -10.44
N ASP A 53 2.81 -1.04 -11.12
CA ASP A 53 2.94 -1.00 -12.56
C ASP A 53 3.74 0.25 -12.94
N GLY A 54 5.06 0.07 -13.08
CA GLY A 54 5.95 1.17 -13.40
C GLY A 54 5.90 2.25 -12.33
N GLU A 55 5.47 3.44 -12.72
CA GLU A 55 5.37 4.59 -11.82
C GLU A 55 4.04 4.66 -11.06
N LEU A 56 3.11 3.75 -11.38
CA LEU A 56 1.79 3.78 -10.78
C LEU A 56 1.62 2.68 -9.74
N VAL A 57 0.81 2.99 -8.73
CA VAL A 57 0.35 2.03 -7.75
C VAL A 57 -1.17 1.98 -7.85
N PHE A 58 -1.70 0.79 -8.10
CA PHE A 58 -3.13 0.56 -8.08
C PHE A 58 -3.51 -0.07 -6.75
N ALA A 59 -4.59 0.41 -6.17
CA ALA A 59 -5.10 -0.10 -4.91
C ALA A 59 -6.55 -0.53 -5.09
N ARG A 60 -6.92 -1.62 -4.44
CA ARG A 60 -8.28 -2.16 -4.50
C ARG A 60 -8.80 -2.35 -3.08
N ASN A 61 -10.04 -1.94 -2.85
CA ASN A 61 -10.69 -2.17 -1.56
C ASN A 61 -11.75 -3.30 -1.67
N PRO A 62 -12.33 -3.76 -0.54
CA PRO A 62 -13.33 -4.82 -0.58
C PRO A 62 -14.61 -4.47 -1.34
N LYS A 63 -14.88 -3.20 -1.55
CA LYS A 63 -16.03 -2.75 -2.35
C LYS A 63 -15.73 -2.78 -3.84
N ARG A 64 -14.57 -3.28 -4.22
CA ARG A 64 -14.09 -3.37 -5.59
C ARG A 64 -13.83 -2.02 -6.26
N GLU A 65 -13.67 -0.98 -5.47
CA GLU A 65 -13.18 0.29 -5.97
C GLU A 65 -11.67 0.19 -6.19
N GLN A 66 -11.21 0.81 -7.25
CA GLN A 66 -9.78 0.85 -7.56
C GLN A 66 -9.31 2.29 -7.58
N PHE A 67 -8.12 2.49 -7.05
CA PHE A 67 -7.47 3.80 -7.02
C PHE A 67 -6.12 3.66 -7.70
N ALA A 68 -5.71 4.70 -8.40
CA ALA A 68 -4.38 4.74 -9.01
C ALA A 68 -3.68 6.00 -8.52
N VAL A 69 -2.47 5.84 -8.02
CA VAL A 69 -1.65 6.95 -7.56
C VAL A 69 -0.23 6.82 -8.12
N VAL A 70 0.46 7.94 -8.19
CA VAL A 70 1.87 7.94 -8.61
C VAL A 70 2.69 7.39 -7.44
N ARG A 71 3.52 6.40 -7.73
CA ARG A 71 4.30 5.70 -6.71
C ARG A 71 5.17 6.63 -5.88
N THR A 72 5.80 7.62 -6.52
CA THR A 72 6.69 8.54 -5.83
C THR A 72 5.97 9.46 -4.85
N ASP A 73 4.65 9.60 -4.99
CA ASP A 73 3.85 10.41 -4.06
C ASP A 73 3.48 9.64 -2.79
N VAL A 74 3.66 8.33 -2.78
CA VAL A 74 3.39 7.52 -1.59
C VAL A 74 4.54 7.69 -0.61
N PHE A 75 4.26 8.15 0.60
CA PHE A 75 5.30 8.39 1.59
C PHE A 75 5.20 7.48 2.82
N ALA A 76 4.07 6.83 3.03
CA ALA A 76 3.90 5.89 4.13
C ALA A 76 2.80 4.88 3.82
N VAL A 77 2.93 3.71 4.42
CA VAL A 77 1.91 2.67 4.35
C VAL A 77 1.64 2.21 5.78
N ALA A 78 0.38 2.30 6.21
CA ALA A 78 -0.04 1.78 7.51
C ALA A 78 -0.63 0.39 7.29
N LEU A 79 -0.17 -0.56 8.08
CA LEU A 79 -0.64 -1.95 8.01
C LEU A 79 -1.54 -2.22 9.21
N GLU A 80 -2.74 -2.72 8.95
CA GLU A 80 -3.72 -3.00 9.99
C GLU A 80 -4.22 -4.44 9.85
N GLY A 81 -4.54 -5.07 10.98
CA GLY A 81 -5.02 -6.44 11.02
C GLY A 81 -4.41 -7.19 12.18
N GLU A 82 -4.76 -8.45 12.33
CA GLU A 82 -4.29 -9.26 13.45
C GLU A 82 -2.76 -9.39 13.50
N ALA A 83 -2.14 -9.48 12.32
CA ALA A 83 -0.70 -9.68 12.23
C ALA A 83 0.10 -8.39 12.27
N SER A 84 -0.54 -7.24 12.04
CA SER A 84 0.17 -5.97 11.82
C SER A 84 -0.54 -4.78 12.46
N ALA A 85 -1.38 -5.02 13.44
CA ALA A 85 -2.22 -3.98 14.03
C ALA A 85 -1.39 -2.79 14.52
N GLY A 86 -1.78 -1.59 14.09
CA GLY A 86 -1.14 -0.35 14.51
C GLY A 86 0.26 -0.10 13.99
N LYS A 87 0.77 -0.98 13.15
CA LYS A 87 2.12 -0.83 12.62
C LYS A 87 2.12 0.11 11.41
N VAL A 88 2.97 1.12 11.48
CA VAL A 88 3.17 2.05 10.36
C VAL A 88 4.58 1.88 9.84
N VAL A 89 4.70 1.64 8.53
CA VAL A 89 6.00 1.55 7.88
C VAL A 89 6.19 2.79 7.02
N ARG A 90 7.22 3.55 7.32
CA ARG A 90 7.53 4.79 6.62
C ARG A 90 8.77 4.64 5.79
N ARG A 91 8.87 5.49 4.79
CA ARG A 91 10.05 5.58 3.95
C ARG A 91 11.27 5.90 4.82
N ALA A 92 12.42 5.34 4.47
CA ALA A 92 13.68 5.64 5.12
C ALA A 92 13.98 7.14 5.09
N GLY A 93 14.51 7.68 6.18
CA GLY A 93 14.78 9.09 6.32
C GLY A 93 13.76 9.84 7.16
N PHE A 94 12.66 9.24 7.46
CA PHE A 94 11.71 9.77 8.45
C PHE A 94 12.04 9.14 9.78
N GLY A 95 12.66 9.90 10.57
CA GLY A 95 13.11 9.46 11.88
C GLY A 95 11.99 9.14 12.83
#